data_cdcb0d944f3762e24541b54c40feddb2
#
_entry.id   cdcb0d944f3762e24541b54c40feddb2
#
_cell.length_a   1.000
_cell.length_b   1.000
_cell.length_c   1.000
_cell.angle_alpha   90.00
_cell.angle_beta   90.00
_cell.angle_gamma   90.00
#
_symmetry.space_group_name_H-M   'P 1'
#
loop_
_entity.id
_entity.type
_entity.pdbx_description
1 polymer ?
#
loop_
_entity_poly.entity_id
_entity_poly.type
_entity_poly.pdbx_seq_one_letter_code
_entity_poly.pdbx_strand_id
1 'polypeptide(L)'
;MRSRKKKSLFLPAALFVLLISGGIYYLFFPIGTDHQSVEIIIPRNATIRHVADLLKKKQVITSDKALLFWMKFTKMERKLQAGKARFMTGDGVIRAAQKLLKPSAIEFRVTIPEGLTIEQTARRIHDVFGMIDTVQFAALCRDSVFIRKLKVNPHSLEGYLYPETYYFPEDVTAQQIITKMVQSFEKTYLTLLPDKKIFVKFSKNEIVTIASIVEKEAAVSFEQTRISAVFHNRIRIGYPLGADPTVRFAVKKFNGPLTVSDLNNSSPYNTRKYVGIPPGPICSPGKGALQAAVAPADTKELYFVAKWDGSGAHDFSLTNDEHNRKKLVIRQYNELRKKSKGKPVLAKDIE
;
A
#
# COMPACT_ATOMS: atom_id res chain seq x y z
N MET A 1 6.63 -70.72 60.48
CA MET A 1 7.19 -69.99 59.38
C MET A 1 6.18 -68.99 58.86
N ARG A 2 6.38 -67.70 59.05
CA ARG A 2 5.45 -66.62 58.67
C ARG A 2 5.92 -65.96 57.38
N SER A 3 5.31 -66.27 56.28
CA SER A 3 5.47 -65.48 55.02
C SER A 3 4.59 -64.20 55.10
N ARG A 4 5.23 -63.05 55.28
CA ARG A 4 4.60 -61.77 55.44
C ARG A 4 4.14 -61.24 54.04
N LYS A 5 2.84 -60.98 53.95
CA LYS A 5 2.16 -60.28 52.85
C LYS A 5 2.80 -58.88 52.56
N LYS A 6 3.70 -58.80 51.58
CA LYS A 6 4.23 -57.51 51.08
C LYS A 6 3.46 -57.01 49.85
N LYS A 7 2.28 -57.59 49.56
CA LYS A 7 1.53 -57.30 48.31
C LYS A 7 0.47 -56.14 48.35
N SER A 8 0.26 -55.49 49.52
CA SER A 8 -0.90 -54.58 49.64
C SER A 8 -0.59 -53.09 49.55
N LEU A 9 0.68 -52.64 49.47
CA LEU A 9 0.98 -51.20 49.41
C LEU A 9 1.32 -50.70 48.04
N PHE A 10 1.65 -51.57 47.08
CA PHE A 10 1.99 -51.18 45.71
C PHE A 10 0.79 -50.76 44.88
N LEU A 11 -0.38 -51.36 45.07
CA LEU A 11 -1.59 -51.09 44.31
C LEU A 11 -2.14 -49.69 44.61
N PRO A 12 -2.31 -49.25 45.87
CA PRO A 12 -2.78 -47.87 46.16
C PRO A 12 -1.74 -46.81 45.77
N ALA A 13 -0.44 -47.08 45.85
CA ALA A 13 0.61 -46.15 45.40
C ALA A 13 0.60 -46.00 43.87
N ALA A 14 0.43 -47.09 43.12
CA ALA A 14 0.32 -47.03 41.67
C ALA A 14 -0.94 -46.29 41.22
N LEU A 15 -2.09 -46.50 41.86
CA LEU A 15 -3.33 -45.79 41.61
C LEU A 15 -3.19 -44.30 41.92
N PHE A 16 -2.53 -43.93 43.00
CA PHE A 16 -2.25 -42.54 43.37
C PHE A 16 -1.36 -41.83 42.34
N VAL A 17 -0.32 -42.50 41.86
CA VAL A 17 0.56 -41.97 40.78
C VAL A 17 -0.22 -41.80 39.45
N LEU A 18 -1.07 -42.76 39.13
CA LEU A 18 -1.95 -42.66 37.94
C LEU A 18 -2.93 -41.47 38.02
N LEU A 19 -3.54 -41.26 39.19
CA LEU A 19 -4.45 -40.13 39.40
C LEU A 19 -3.72 -38.79 39.33
N ILE A 20 -2.52 -38.68 39.91
CA ILE A 20 -1.70 -37.47 39.82
C ILE A 20 -1.26 -37.22 38.38
N SER A 21 -0.74 -38.25 37.69
CA SER A 21 -0.29 -38.12 36.31
C SER A 21 -1.44 -37.75 35.35
N GLY A 22 -2.63 -38.35 35.55
CA GLY A 22 -3.85 -38.01 34.84
C GLY A 22 -4.29 -36.56 35.10
N GLY A 23 -4.22 -36.12 36.36
CA GLY A 23 -4.51 -34.73 36.74
C GLY A 23 -3.52 -33.72 36.11
N ILE A 24 -2.23 -34.04 36.12
CA ILE A 24 -1.20 -33.23 35.48
C ILE A 24 -1.44 -33.19 33.95
N TYR A 25 -1.71 -34.34 33.34
CA TYR A 25 -2.03 -34.41 31.92
C TYR A 25 -3.24 -33.53 31.56
N TYR A 26 -4.33 -33.63 32.35
CA TYR A 26 -5.54 -32.81 32.17
C TYR A 26 -5.26 -31.31 32.27
N LEU A 27 -4.35 -30.87 33.12
CA LEU A 27 -4.06 -29.42 33.28
C LEU A 27 -3.14 -28.86 32.21
N PHE A 28 -2.22 -29.65 31.69
CA PHE A 28 -1.15 -29.12 30.82
C PHE A 28 -1.29 -29.45 29.33
N PHE A 29 -1.96 -30.54 29.00
CA PHE A 29 -2.07 -31.00 27.61
C PHE A 29 -3.43 -30.72 26.99
N PRO A 30 -3.51 -30.73 25.65
CA PRO A 30 -4.77 -30.46 24.93
C PRO A 30 -5.85 -31.49 25.29
N ILE A 31 -7.07 -31.03 25.50
CA ILE A 31 -8.22 -31.87 25.82
C ILE A 31 -9.43 -31.35 25.04
N GLY A 32 -10.12 -32.29 24.39
CA GLY A 32 -11.35 -32.02 23.65
C GLY A 32 -11.22 -32.26 22.16
N THR A 33 -12.37 -32.50 21.54
CA THR A 33 -12.50 -32.76 20.10
C THR A 33 -13.04 -31.56 19.32
N ASP A 34 -13.57 -30.56 20.00
CA ASP A 34 -14.18 -29.39 19.37
C ASP A 34 -13.19 -28.20 19.39
N HIS A 35 -12.30 -28.19 18.39
CA HIS A 35 -11.26 -27.22 18.26
C HIS A 35 -11.75 -25.96 17.49
N GLN A 36 -12.44 -25.07 18.19
CA GLN A 36 -12.82 -23.77 17.63
C GLN A 36 -11.64 -22.79 17.67
N SER A 37 -11.44 -22.06 16.59
CA SER A 37 -10.41 -21.01 16.52
C SER A 37 -10.84 -19.80 17.34
N VAL A 38 -10.00 -19.41 18.29
CA VAL A 38 -10.20 -18.23 19.16
C VAL A 38 -9.07 -17.26 18.98
N GLU A 39 -9.38 -16.06 18.59
CA GLU A 39 -8.45 -14.96 18.41
C GLU A 39 -8.43 -14.09 19.67
N ILE A 40 -7.24 -13.84 20.24
CA ILE A 40 -7.06 -13.07 21.48
C ILE A 40 -6.04 -11.97 21.22
N ILE A 41 -6.42 -10.75 21.57
CA ILE A 41 -5.55 -9.58 21.54
C ILE A 41 -4.89 -9.43 22.92
N ILE A 42 -3.57 -9.44 22.94
CA ILE A 42 -2.75 -9.25 24.14
C ILE A 42 -2.28 -7.79 24.15
N PRO A 43 -2.78 -6.93 25.06
CA PRO A 43 -2.35 -5.54 25.17
C PRO A 43 -0.86 -5.43 25.54
N ARG A 44 -0.21 -4.30 25.20
CA ARG A 44 1.23 -4.08 25.47
C ARG A 44 1.63 -4.19 26.95
N ASN A 45 0.78 -3.84 27.85
CA ASN A 45 1.07 -3.86 29.30
C ASN A 45 0.27 -4.95 30.01
N ALA A 46 -0.18 -5.98 29.30
CA ALA A 46 -0.93 -7.08 29.89
C ALA A 46 -0.05 -7.88 30.86
N THR A 47 -0.54 -8.08 32.06
CA THR A 47 0.08 -9.03 32.99
C THR A 47 -0.24 -10.46 32.57
N ILE A 48 0.67 -11.38 32.81
CA ILE A 48 0.43 -12.81 32.51
C ILE A 48 -0.82 -13.35 33.26
N ARG A 49 -1.17 -12.78 34.41
CA ARG A 49 -2.38 -13.13 35.14
C ARG A 49 -3.65 -12.76 34.38
N HIS A 50 -3.68 -11.55 33.80
CA HIS A 50 -4.80 -11.10 32.97
C HIS A 50 -4.98 -11.98 31.73
N VAL A 51 -3.86 -12.30 31.07
CA VAL A 51 -3.87 -13.18 29.89
C VAL A 51 -4.32 -14.60 30.24
N ALA A 52 -3.88 -15.13 31.36
CA ALA A 52 -4.28 -16.47 31.86
C ALA A 52 -5.80 -16.54 32.13
N ASP A 53 -6.36 -15.53 32.78
CA ASP A 53 -7.82 -15.43 33.00
C ASP A 53 -8.59 -15.38 31.69
N LEU A 54 -8.13 -14.58 30.73
CA LEU A 54 -8.75 -14.44 29.41
C LEU A 54 -8.72 -15.78 28.64
N LEU A 55 -7.58 -16.48 28.62
CA LEU A 55 -7.44 -17.78 27.96
C LEU A 55 -8.36 -18.84 28.58
N LYS A 56 -8.53 -18.82 29.91
CA LYS A 56 -9.44 -19.71 30.62
C LYS A 56 -10.90 -19.38 30.28
N LYS A 57 -11.31 -18.10 30.31
CA LYS A 57 -12.66 -17.66 29.93
C LYS A 57 -13.01 -18.06 28.49
N LYS A 58 -12.04 -18.08 27.60
CA LYS A 58 -12.19 -18.49 26.20
C LYS A 58 -11.99 -20.01 25.99
N GLN A 59 -11.92 -20.78 27.06
CA GLN A 59 -11.77 -22.25 27.03
C GLN A 59 -10.52 -22.76 26.26
N VAL A 60 -9.52 -21.91 26.10
CA VAL A 60 -8.22 -22.29 25.50
C VAL A 60 -7.43 -23.17 26.43
N ILE A 61 -7.48 -22.87 27.75
CA ILE A 61 -6.83 -23.63 28.83
C ILE A 61 -7.86 -23.97 29.91
N THR A 62 -7.64 -25.06 30.63
CA THR A 62 -8.48 -25.50 31.72
C THR A 62 -8.18 -24.78 33.05
N SER A 63 -6.94 -24.38 33.26
CA SER A 63 -6.47 -23.75 34.50
C SER A 63 -5.54 -22.57 34.27
N ASP A 64 -5.96 -21.40 34.76
CA ASP A 64 -5.15 -20.19 34.81
C ASP A 64 -3.91 -20.37 35.72
N LYS A 65 -4.08 -21.02 36.87
CA LYS A 65 -3.01 -21.30 37.80
C LYS A 65 -1.92 -22.20 37.20
N ALA A 66 -2.31 -23.20 36.40
CA ALA A 66 -1.36 -24.05 35.70
C ALA A 66 -0.52 -23.28 34.69
N LEU A 67 -1.12 -22.33 33.94
CA LEU A 67 -0.39 -21.45 33.02
C LEU A 67 0.57 -20.54 33.77
N LEU A 68 0.12 -19.90 34.85
CA LEU A 68 0.98 -19.05 35.70
C LEU A 68 2.18 -19.82 36.25
N PHE A 69 1.96 -21.02 36.78
CA PHE A 69 3.01 -21.91 37.25
C PHE A 69 4.01 -22.25 36.13
N TRP A 70 3.52 -22.68 34.97
CA TRP A 70 4.35 -23.05 33.83
C TRP A 70 5.19 -21.87 33.30
N MET A 71 4.59 -20.72 33.14
CA MET A 71 5.28 -19.51 32.65
C MET A 71 6.36 -19.05 33.64
N LYS A 72 6.10 -19.15 34.96
CA LYS A 72 7.07 -18.81 35.99
C LYS A 72 8.19 -19.84 36.03
N PHE A 73 7.87 -21.12 36.04
CA PHE A 73 8.84 -22.23 36.08
C PHE A 73 9.80 -22.19 34.90
N THR A 74 9.29 -21.94 33.72
CA THR A 74 10.08 -21.85 32.49
C THR A 74 10.70 -20.44 32.25
N LYS A 75 10.52 -19.50 33.19
CA LYS A 75 10.96 -18.08 33.06
C LYS A 75 10.44 -17.38 31.82
N MET A 76 9.33 -17.82 31.24
CA MET A 76 8.72 -17.30 30.02
C MET A 76 7.88 -16.06 30.29
N GLU A 77 7.50 -15.75 31.52
CA GLU A 77 6.66 -14.58 31.88
C GLU A 77 7.24 -13.25 31.40
N ARG A 78 8.58 -13.13 31.40
CA ARG A 78 9.29 -11.92 30.90
C ARG A 78 9.36 -11.82 29.39
N LYS A 79 8.98 -12.86 28.66
CA LYS A 79 9.01 -12.92 27.20
C LYS A 79 7.62 -12.76 26.58
N LEU A 80 6.61 -12.47 27.40
CA LEU A 80 5.26 -12.19 26.92
C LEU A 80 5.30 -10.98 25.99
N GLN A 81 4.76 -11.16 24.79
CA GLN A 81 4.70 -10.10 23.78
C GLN A 81 3.26 -9.67 23.56
N ALA A 82 3.05 -8.35 23.35
CA ALA A 82 1.77 -7.82 22.90
C ALA A 82 1.53 -8.24 21.44
N GLY A 83 0.27 -8.45 21.09
CA GLY A 83 -0.07 -8.82 19.74
C GLY A 83 -1.34 -9.64 19.66
N LYS A 84 -1.67 -10.09 18.46
CA LYS A 84 -2.82 -10.92 18.17
C LYS A 84 -2.37 -12.38 18.08
N ALA A 85 -2.90 -13.24 18.95
CA ALA A 85 -2.57 -14.65 18.94
C ALA A 85 -3.82 -15.50 18.67
N ARG A 86 -3.67 -16.49 17.81
CA ARG A 86 -4.72 -17.45 17.47
C ARG A 86 -4.52 -18.73 18.25
N PHE A 87 -5.52 -19.06 19.04
CA PHE A 87 -5.60 -20.27 19.84
C PHE A 87 -6.72 -21.19 19.33
N MET A 88 -6.71 -22.41 19.83
CA MET A 88 -7.85 -23.32 19.66
C MET A 88 -8.41 -23.63 21.07
N THR A 89 -9.73 -23.80 21.15
CA THR A 89 -10.33 -24.31 22.41
C THR A 89 -9.66 -25.64 22.76
N GLY A 90 -9.27 -25.80 24.04
CA GLY A 90 -8.58 -27.00 24.49
C GLY A 90 -7.10 -27.13 24.09
N ASP A 91 -6.44 -26.08 23.60
CA ASP A 91 -4.99 -26.11 23.28
C ASP A 91 -4.09 -26.60 24.42
N GLY A 92 -4.52 -26.40 25.68
CA GLY A 92 -3.77 -26.73 26.85
C GLY A 92 -2.66 -25.71 27.18
N VAL A 93 -2.12 -25.81 28.40
CA VAL A 93 -1.19 -24.81 28.94
C VAL A 93 0.09 -24.69 28.14
N ILE A 94 0.70 -25.80 27.72
CA ILE A 94 2.00 -25.77 27.04
C ILE A 94 1.90 -25.11 25.66
N ARG A 95 0.91 -25.51 24.86
CA ARG A 95 0.68 -24.90 23.53
C ARG A 95 0.29 -23.42 23.63
N ALA A 96 -0.58 -23.09 24.60
CA ALA A 96 -0.96 -21.70 24.83
C ALA A 96 0.27 -20.84 25.22
N ALA A 97 1.13 -21.34 26.13
CA ALA A 97 2.37 -20.64 26.48
C ALA A 97 3.28 -20.40 25.28
N GLN A 98 3.46 -21.39 24.41
CA GLN A 98 4.28 -21.23 23.19
C GLN A 98 3.72 -20.18 22.23
N LYS A 99 2.39 -20.15 22.04
CA LYS A 99 1.72 -19.16 21.18
C LYS A 99 1.80 -17.75 21.75
N LEU A 100 1.79 -17.58 23.07
CA LEU A 100 1.98 -16.30 23.75
C LEU A 100 3.37 -15.69 23.55
N LEU A 101 4.38 -16.48 23.21
CA LEU A 101 5.74 -16.01 22.96
C LEU A 101 5.95 -15.48 21.54
N LYS A 102 5.05 -15.79 20.62
CA LYS A 102 5.13 -15.41 19.21
C LYS A 102 3.74 -14.97 18.69
N PRO A 103 3.09 -13.99 19.34
CA PRO A 103 1.85 -13.45 18.79
C PRO A 103 2.16 -12.75 17.47
N SER A 104 1.23 -12.75 16.54
CA SER A 104 1.29 -11.88 15.37
C SER A 104 1.13 -10.44 15.83
N ALA A 105 1.94 -9.53 15.31
CA ALA A 105 1.73 -8.12 15.57
C ALA A 105 0.31 -7.72 15.13
N ILE A 106 -0.33 -6.84 15.90
CA ILE A 106 -1.57 -6.19 15.46
C ILE A 106 -1.14 -5.21 14.38
N GLU A 107 -1.53 -5.50 13.14
CA GLU A 107 -1.19 -4.67 12.01
C GLU A 107 -2.45 -4.00 11.47
N PHE A 108 -2.33 -2.70 11.24
CA PHE A 108 -3.34 -1.90 10.56
C PHE A 108 -3.05 -1.88 9.08
N ARG A 109 -4.06 -2.19 8.29
CA ARG A 109 -3.96 -2.20 6.84
C ARG A 109 -4.26 -0.81 6.28
N VAL A 110 -3.36 -0.25 5.50
CA VAL A 110 -3.59 0.97 4.73
C VAL A 110 -3.31 0.73 3.24
N THR A 111 -4.27 1.05 2.39
CA THR A 111 -4.11 0.99 0.93
C THR A 111 -3.88 2.39 0.40
N ILE A 112 -2.76 2.57 -0.28
CA ILE A 112 -2.37 3.81 -0.95
C ILE A 112 -2.57 3.60 -2.46
N PRO A 113 -3.59 4.20 -3.07
CA PRO A 113 -3.81 4.11 -4.51
C PRO A 113 -2.76 4.87 -5.31
N GLU A 114 -2.65 4.53 -6.59
CA GLU A 114 -1.81 5.21 -7.56
C GLU A 114 -2.27 6.66 -7.78
N GLY A 115 -1.37 7.53 -8.19
CA GLY A 115 -1.67 8.91 -8.55
C GLY A 115 -1.90 9.88 -7.39
N LEU A 116 -1.58 9.51 -6.13
CA LEU A 116 -1.65 10.43 -4.99
C LEU A 116 -0.40 11.31 -4.88
N THR A 117 -0.59 12.55 -4.45
CA THR A 117 0.51 13.44 -4.01
C THR A 117 0.94 13.09 -2.58
N ILE A 118 2.06 13.68 -2.13
CA ILE A 118 2.51 13.57 -0.73
C ILE A 118 1.38 13.97 0.24
N GLU A 119 0.70 15.09 0.01
CA GLU A 119 -0.37 15.58 0.89
C GLU A 119 -1.58 14.66 0.91
N GLN A 120 -1.94 14.08 -0.23
CA GLN A 120 -3.04 13.12 -0.33
C GLN A 120 -2.68 11.81 0.36
N THR A 121 -1.44 11.35 0.19
CA THR A 121 -0.90 10.17 0.88
C THR A 121 -0.87 10.38 2.39
N ALA A 122 -0.40 11.54 2.86
CA ALA A 122 -0.39 11.89 4.28
C ALA A 122 -1.78 11.84 4.89
N ARG A 123 -2.79 12.39 4.22
CA ARG A 123 -4.20 12.32 4.65
C ARG A 123 -4.68 10.87 4.72
N ARG A 124 -4.42 10.07 3.70
CA ARG A 124 -4.82 8.65 3.68
C ARG A 124 -4.22 7.85 4.83
N ILE A 125 -2.98 8.16 5.22
CA ILE A 125 -2.30 7.54 6.36
C ILE A 125 -2.90 8.03 7.66
N HIS A 126 -3.17 9.33 7.80
CA HIS A 126 -3.83 9.92 8.96
C HIS A 126 -5.22 9.30 9.22
N ASP A 127 -6.01 9.08 8.16
CA ASP A 127 -7.35 8.47 8.26
C ASP A 127 -7.32 7.08 8.92
N VAL A 128 -6.19 6.35 8.78
CA VAL A 128 -6.02 5.02 9.38
C VAL A 128 -5.34 5.08 10.74
N PHE A 129 -4.31 5.91 10.89
CA PHE A 129 -3.43 5.92 12.07
C PHE A 129 -3.65 7.09 13.01
N GLY A 130 -4.58 8.00 12.75
CA GLY A 130 -5.00 9.12 13.62
C GLY A 130 -3.87 9.97 14.24
N MET A 131 -2.86 9.31 14.78
CA MET A 131 -1.71 9.92 15.44
C MET A 131 -0.66 10.49 14.50
N ILE A 132 -0.67 10.11 13.19
CA ILE A 132 0.29 10.61 12.21
C ILE A 132 -0.19 11.98 11.72
N ASP A 133 0.52 13.03 12.11
CA ASP A 133 0.24 14.39 11.67
C ASP A 133 0.58 14.57 10.18
N THR A 134 -0.37 15.10 9.41
CA THR A 134 -0.24 15.25 7.95
C THR A 134 0.81 16.28 7.55
N VAL A 135 0.98 17.35 8.34
CA VAL A 135 1.95 18.42 8.07
C VAL A 135 3.35 17.91 8.35
N GLN A 136 3.56 17.22 9.48
CA GLN A 136 4.83 16.60 9.81
C GLN A 136 5.23 15.52 8.80
N PHE A 137 4.28 14.69 8.36
CA PHE A 137 4.52 13.69 7.32
C PHE A 137 5.00 14.35 6.03
N ALA A 138 4.30 15.38 5.56
CA ALA A 138 4.66 16.10 4.34
C ALA A 138 6.01 16.85 4.49
N ALA A 139 6.31 17.38 5.67
CA ALA A 139 7.59 18.02 5.96
C ALA A 139 8.76 17.01 5.89
N LEU A 140 8.60 15.82 6.48
CA LEU A 140 9.59 14.73 6.39
C LEU A 140 9.87 14.31 4.94
N CYS A 141 8.83 14.29 4.09
CA CYS A 141 8.98 13.99 2.66
C CYS A 141 9.78 15.07 1.88
N ARG A 142 10.07 16.22 2.51
CA ARG A 142 10.86 17.32 1.94
C ARG A 142 12.13 17.61 2.75
N ASP A 143 12.36 16.87 3.83
CA ASP A 143 13.57 16.99 4.64
C ASP A 143 14.78 16.42 3.90
N SER A 144 15.71 17.28 3.51
CA SER A 144 16.90 16.89 2.74
C SER A 144 17.82 15.92 3.49
N VAL A 145 17.85 15.97 4.84
CA VAL A 145 18.67 15.07 5.66
C VAL A 145 18.04 13.66 5.64
N PHE A 146 16.73 13.59 5.80
CA PHE A 146 15.99 12.32 5.78
C PHE A 146 16.02 11.70 4.36
N ILE A 147 15.79 12.50 3.31
CA ILE A 147 15.81 12.04 1.90
C ILE A 147 17.18 11.45 1.53
N ARG A 148 18.29 12.10 1.93
CA ARG A 148 19.64 11.56 1.67
C ARG A 148 19.86 10.18 2.29
N LYS A 149 19.30 9.93 3.48
CA LYS A 149 19.36 8.59 4.12
C LYS A 149 18.65 7.53 3.29
N LEU A 150 17.61 7.91 2.57
CA LEU A 150 16.82 7.01 1.72
C LEU A 150 17.44 6.80 0.32
N LYS A 151 18.50 7.52 -0.04
CA LYS A 151 19.22 7.40 -1.33
C LYS A 151 18.35 7.62 -2.57
N VAL A 152 17.35 8.49 -2.47
CA VAL A 152 16.45 8.88 -3.58
C VAL A 152 16.66 10.36 -3.97
N ASN A 153 15.68 10.95 -4.68
CA ASN A 153 15.79 12.34 -5.14
C ASN A 153 16.07 13.30 -3.97
N PRO A 154 17.09 14.18 -4.10
CA PRO A 154 17.49 15.10 -3.03
C PRO A 154 16.48 16.21 -2.72
N HIS A 155 15.50 16.50 -3.57
CA HIS A 155 14.59 17.63 -3.40
C HIS A 155 13.26 17.30 -2.75
N SER A 156 12.68 16.14 -3.03
CA SER A 156 11.37 15.72 -2.52
C SER A 156 11.12 14.24 -2.76
N LEU A 157 10.32 13.62 -1.89
CA LEU A 157 9.80 12.26 -2.09
C LEU A 157 8.51 12.22 -2.92
N GLU A 158 8.11 13.34 -3.56
CA GLU A 158 7.00 13.32 -4.53
C GLU A 158 7.32 12.31 -5.65
N GLY A 159 6.39 11.41 -5.91
CA GLY A 159 6.57 10.33 -6.88
C GLY A 159 7.29 9.07 -6.35
N TYR A 160 7.83 9.10 -5.13
CA TYR A 160 8.61 8.01 -4.55
C TYR A 160 7.90 7.25 -3.41
N LEU A 161 6.71 7.69 -3.01
CA LEU A 161 5.86 6.98 -2.06
C LEU A 161 5.04 5.92 -2.80
N TYR A 162 5.59 4.70 -2.93
CA TYR A 162 5.02 3.67 -3.81
C TYR A 162 3.57 3.32 -3.44
N PRO A 163 2.65 3.28 -4.41
CA PRO A 163 1.26 2.88 -4.18
C PRO A 163 1.13 1.37 -3.99
N GLU A 164 0.69 0.97 -2.81
CA GLU A 164 0.53 -0.44 -2.44
C GLU A 164 -0.37 -0.57 -1.21
N THR A 165 -0.74 -1.78 -0.84
CA THR A 165 -1.36 -2.08 0.45
C THR A 165 -0.29 -2.44 1.46
N TYR A 166 -0.18 -1.62 2.51
CA TYR A 166 0.80 -1.77 3.58
C TYR A 166 0.15 -2.27 4.87
N TYR A 167 0.95 -2.95 5.67
CA TYR A 167 0.60 -3.41 7.01
C TYR A 167 1.62 -2.84 7.99
N PHE A 168 1.15 -2.12 9.00
CA PHE A 168 1.99 -1.48 10.01
C PHE A 168 1.44 -1.72 11.41
N PRO A 169 2.31 -1.83 12.44
CA PRO A 169 1.87 -1.85 13.83
C PRO A 169 1.23 -0.51 14.23
N GLU A 170 0.44 -0.53 15.30
CA GLU A 170 -0.29 0.65 15.79
C GLU A 170 0.64 1.84 16.12
N ASP A 171 1.83 1.55 16.65
CA ASP A 171 2.82 2.56 17.07
C ASP A 171 3.82 2.94 15.98
N VAL A 172 3.50 2.67 14.72
CA VAL A 172 4.35 3.03 13.59
C VAL A 172 4.57 4.55 13.53
N THR A 173 5.80 4.95 13.25
CA THR A 173 6.13 6.37 13.04
C THR A 173 6.02 6.76 11.57
N ALA A 174 5.81 8.06 11.29
CA ALA A 174 5.81 8.60 9.93
C ALA A 174 7.10 8.24 9.16
N GLN A 175 8.25 8.28 9.82
CA GLN A 175 9.54 7.91 9.22
C GLN A 175 9.58 6.44 8.79
N GLN A 176 9.03 5.52 9.59
CA GLN A 176 8.97 4.10 9.26
C GLN A 176 8.05 3.84 8.06
N ILE A 177 6.89 4.51 8.03
CA ILE A 177 5.94 4.41 6.90
C ILE A 177 6.61 4.91 5.62
N ILE A 178 7.16 6.13 5.62
CA ILE A 178 7.84 6.71 4.45
C ILE A 178 8.99 5.82 3.99
N THR A 179 9.82 5.35 4.92
CA THR A 179 10.94 4.45 4.60
C THR A 179 10.45 3.18 3.89
N LYS A 180 9.40 2.56 4.39
CA LYS A 180 8.83 1.35 3.78
C LYS A 180 8.29 1.62 2.39
N MET A 181 7.58 2.74 2.19
CA MET A 181 7.01 3.11 0.90
C MET A 181 8.11 3.38 -0.15
N VAL A 182 9.19 4.08 0.25
CA VAL A 182 10.35 4.33 -0.62
C VAL A 182 11.09 3.03 -0.93
N GLN A 183 11.25 2.13 0.03
CA GLN A 183 11.86 0.81 -0.21
C GLN A 183 11.04 -0.03 -1.22
N SER A 184 9.70 0.00 -1.11
CA SER A 184 8.81 -0.65 -2.09
C SER A 184 8.99 -0.04 -3.48
N PHE A 185 9.11 1.29 -3.56
CA PHE A 185 9.41 1.99 -4.82
C PHE A 185 10.73 1.51 -5.42
N GLU A 186 11.82 1.55 -4.65
CA GLU A 186 13.16 1.14 -5.12
C GLU A 186 13.15 -0.31 -5.62
N LYS A 187 12.55 -1.21 -4.85
CA LYS A 187 12.42 -2.62 -5.23
C LYS A 187 11.68 -2.77 -6.55
N THR A 188 10.55 -2.10 -6.72
CA THR A 188 9.76 -2.17 -7.95
C THR A 188 10.50 -1.54 -9.11
N TYR A 189 11.07 -0.34 -8.94
CA TYR A 189 11.80 0.36 -9.99
C TYR A 189 12.96 -0.48 -10.53
N LEU A 190 13.73 -1.14 -9.68
CA LEU A 190 14.82 -2.03 -10.09
C LEU A 190 14.34 -3.21 -10.96
N THR A 191 13.12 -3.72 -10.74
CA THR A 191 12.56 -4.78 -11.58
C THR A 191 12.14 -4.31 -12.97
N LEU A 192 11.98 -3.00 -13.17
CA LEU A 192 11.55 -2.40 -14.43
C LEU A 192 12.72 -2.01 -15.33
N LEU A 193 13.93 -1.93 -14.76
CA LEU A 193 15.13 -1.68 -15.57
C LEU A 193 15.45 -2.98 -16.30
N PRO A 194 15.23 -3.06 -17.63
CA PRO A 194 15.63 -4.22 -18.38
C PRO A 194 17.15 -4.36 -18.39
N ASP A 195 17.64 -5.55 -18.71
CA ASP A 195 19.07 -5.81 -18.83
C ASP A 195 19.81 -4.62 -19.46
N LYS A 196 20.93 -4.22 -18.87
CA LYS A 196 21.79 -3.02 -19.04
C LYS A 196 21.96 -2.44 -20.47
N LYS A 197 21.21 -2.92 -21.47
CA LYS A 197 21.29 -2.52 -22.88
C LYS A 197 20.25 -1.52 -23.36
N ILE A 198 19.20 -1.23 -22.58
CA ILE A 198 18.29 -0.15 -22.94
C ILE A 198 18.85 1.12 -22.31
N PHE A 199 19.47 1.95 -23.12
CA PHE A 199 19.92 3.29 -22.75
C PHE A 199 18.67 4.14 -22.44
N VAL A 200 18.26 4.14 -21.18
CA VAL A 200 17.33 5.14 -20.70
C VAL A 200 18.08 6.47 -20.74
N LYS A 201 17.76 7.30 -21.72
CA LYS A 201 18.37 8.63 -21.93
C LYS A 201 18.11 9.59 -20.75
N PHE A 202 17.19 9.22 -19.86
CA PHE A 202 16.70 10.02 -18.76
C PHE A 202 17.21 9.51 -17.40
N SER A 203 17.47 10.43 -16.50
CA SER A 203 17.74 10.12 -15.09
C SER A 203 16.51 9.45 -14.44
N LYS A 204 16.72 8.78 -13.30
CA LYS A 204 15.64 8.19 -12.51
C LYS A 204 14.53 9.19 -12.20
N ASN A 205 14.91 10.42 -11.80
CA ASN A 205 13.94 11.45 -11.48
C ASN A 205 13.09 11.87 -12.70
N GLU A 206 13.70 12.00 -13.86
CA GLU A 206 13.00 12.31 -15.11
C GLU A 206 12.03 11.19 -15.51
N ILE A 207 12.46 9.92 -15.38
CA ILE A 207 11.58 8.76 -15.60
C ILE A 207 10.37 8.78 -14.67
N VAL A 208 10.58 8.99 -13.37
CA VAL A 208 9.47 9.06 -12.38
C VAL A 208 8.57 10.26 -12.67
N THR A 209 9.16 11.38 -13.13
CA THR A 209 8.40 12.57 -13.52
C THR A 209 7.50 12.29 -14.72
N ILE A 210 8.03 11.69 -15.79
CA ILE A 210 7.24 11.28 -16.95
C ILE A 210 6.16 10.27 -16.52
N ALA A 211 6.51 9.26 -15.73
CA ALA A 211 5.58 8.27 -15.23
C ALA A 211 4.42 8.91 -14.46
N SER A 212 4.70 9.91 -13.60
CA SER A 212 3.67 10.61 -12.84
C SER A 212 2.69 11.41 -13.73
N ILE A 213 3.16 11.91 -14.87
CA ILE A 213 2.30 12.59 -15.85
C ILE A 213 1.45 11.55 -16.59
N VAL A 214 2.05 10.45 -17.05
CA VAL A 214 1.35 9.32 -17.69
C VAL A 214 0.26 8.78 -16.77
N GLU A 215 0.55 8.60 -15.48
CA GLU A 215 -0.40 8.13 -14.46
C GLU A 215 -1.64 9.01 -14.37
N LYS A 216 -1.48 10.32 -14.52
CA LYS A 216 -2.59 11.28 -14.41
C LYS A 216 -3.32 11.52 -15.73
N GLU A 217 -2.74 11.17 -16.86
CA GLU A 217 -3.35 11.31 -18.19
C GLU A 217 -4.06 10.02 -18.63
N ALA A 218 -3.51 8.86 -18.32
CA ALA A 218 -4.05 7.59 -18.79
C ALA A 218 -5.28 7.16 -17.95
N ALA A 219 -6.47 7.25 -18.53
CA ALA A 219 -7.67 6.71 -17.90
C ALA A 219 -7.74 5.16 -18.01
N VAL A 220 -7.07 4.58 -19.01
CA VAL A 220 -7.02 3.13 -19.26
C VAL A 220 -5.57 2.66 -19.35
N SER A 221 -5.25 1.57 -18.65
CA SER A 221 -3.86 1.11 -18.49
C SER A 221 -3.19 0.67 -19.79
N PHE A 222 -3.92 0.14 -20.74
CA PHE A 222 -3.35 -0.32 -22.02
C PHE A 222 -2.84 0.81 -22.93
N GLU A 223 -3.20 2.08 -22.64
CA GLU A 223 -2.69 3.24 -23.39
C GLU A 223 -1.46 3.90 -22.74
N GLN A 224 -1.06 3.52 -21.54
CA GLN A 224 0.05 4.16 -20.83
C GLN A 224 1.33 4.22 -21.66
N THR A 225 1.71 3.13 -22.33
CA THR A 225 2.92 3.10 -23.19
C THR A 225 2.81 4.04 -24.39
N ARG A 226 1.63 4.18 -24.96
CA ARG A 226 1.38 5.04 -26.11
C ARG A 226 1.33 6.53 -25.72
N ILE A 227 0.69 6.86 -24.59
CA ILE A 227 0.70 8.22 -24.01
C ILE A 227 2.14 8.61 -23.63
N SER A 228 2.90 7.68 -23.03
CA SER A 228 4.32 7.89 -22.74
C SER A 228 5.11 8.19 -24.01
N ALA A 229 4.87 7.47 -25.11
CA ALA A 229 5.51 7.71 -26.39
C ALA A 229 5.27 9.12 -26.90
N VAL A 230 4.05 9.65 -26.78
CA VAL A 230 3.76 11.04 -27.14
C VAL A 230 4.62 12.02 -26.34
N PHE A 231 4.76 11.83 -25.04
CA PHE A 231 5.62 12.70 -24.22
C PHE A 231 7.09 12.58 -24.60
N HIS A 232 7.61 11.38 -24.80
CA HIS A 232 8.98 11.15 -25.28
C HIS A 232 9.23 11.81 -26.63
N ASN A 233 8.27 11.72 -27.57
CA ASN A 233 8.35 12.35 -28.88
C ASN A 233 8.38 13.88 -28.77
N ARG A 234 7.51 14.46 -27.93
CA ARG A 234 7.49 15.92 -27.67
C ARG A 234 8.79 16.41 -27.05
N ILE A 235 9.34 15.70 -26.05
CA ILE A 235 10.65 16.04 -25.46
C ILE A 235 11.73 16.03 -26.52
N ARG A 236 11.76 15.01 -27.40
CA ARG A 236 12.78 14.85 -28.45
C ARG A 236 12.81 16.02 -29.45
N ILE A 237 11.66 16.61 -29.76
CA ILE A 237 11.55 17.71 -30.72
C ILE A 237 11.47 19.09 -30.06
N GLY A 238 11.62 19.18 -28.73
CA GLY A 238 11.50 20.45 -28.01
C GLY A 238 10.08 21.03 -28.01
N TYR A 239 9.05 20.17 -28.01
CA TYR A 239 7.65 20.57 -27.97
C TYR A 239 7.11 20.54 -26.53
N PRO A 240 6.26 21.51 -26.10
CA PRO A 240 5.66 21.50 -24.78
C PRO A 240 4.89 20.20 -24.49
N LEU A 241 5.00 19.63 -23.29
CA LEU A 241 4.22 18.44 -22.93
C LEU A 241 2.72 18.75 -22.90
N GLY A 242 2.33 19.96 -22.46
CA GLY A 242 0.95 20.44 -22.51
C GLY A 242 -0.02 19.66 -21.63
N ALA A 243 0.48 19.00 -20.59
CA ALA A 243 -0.28 18.13 -19.70
C ALA A 243 -1.01 18.94 -18.62
N ASP A 244 -2.34 18.91 -18.61
CA ASP A 244 -3.16 19.61 -17.61
C ASP A 244 -2.91 19.16 -16.16
N PRO A 245 -2.61 17.88 -15.87
CA PRO A 245 -2.25 17.45 -14.52
C PRO A 245 -1.05 18.20 -13.92
N THR A 246 -0.09 18.62 -14.72
CA THR A 246 1.06 19.39 -14.24
C THR A 246 0.65 20.81 -13.82
N VAL A 247 -0.29 21.42 -14.52
CA VAL A 247 -0.90 22.69 -14.12
C VAL A 247 -1.69 22.53 -12.83
N ARG A 248 -2.53 21.50 -12.73
CA ARG A 248 -3.30 21.18 -11.52
C ARG A 248 -2.40 21.02 -10.29
N PHE A 249 -1.29 20.33 -10.44
CA PHE A 249 -0.29 20.18 -9.38
C PHE A 249 0.32 21.51 -8.98
N ALA A 250 0.69 22.34 -9.97
CA ALA A 250 1.28 23.66 -9.76
C ALA A 250 0.39 24.59 -8.95
N VAL A 251 -0.93 24.63 -9.29
CA VAL A 251 -1.91 25.51 -8.61
C VAL A 251 -2.67 24.81 -7.48
N LYS A 252 -2.32 23.54 -7.15
CA LYS A 252 -2.97 22.70 -6.11
C LYS A 252 -4.49 22.58 -6.28
N LYS A 253 -4.96 22.57 -7.54
CA LYS A 253 -6.38 22.48 -7.90
C LYS A 253 -6.67 21.14 -8.58
N PHE A 254 -6.97 20.13 -7.79
CA PHE A 254 -7.16 18.77 -8.28
C PHE A 254 -8.57 18.46 -8.80
N ASN A 255 -9.55 19.33 -8.50
CA ASN A 255 -10.94 19.16 -8.93
C ASN A 255 -11.46 20.40 -9.68
N GLY A 256 -12.53 20.20 -10.45
CA GLY A 256 -13.18 21.26 -11.22
C GLY A 256 -12.40 21.72 -12.47
N PRO A 257 -12.94 22.65 -13.24
CA PRO A 257 -12.29 23.16 -14.45
C PRO A 257 -11.09 24.04 -14.13
N LEU A 258 -10.04 23.97 -14.97
CA LEU A 258 -8.94 24.94 -14.96
C LEU A 258 -9.42 26.24 -15.61
N THR A 259 -9.12 27.37 -14.97
CA THR A 259 -9.37 28.70 -15.50
C THR A 259 -8.25 29.15 -16.44
N VAL A 260 -8.46 30.20 -17.19
CA VAL A 260 -7.42 30.82 -18.05
C VAL A 260 -6.22 31.27 -17.17
N SER A 261 -6.50 31.79 -15.97
CA SER A 261 -5.43 32.18 -15.02
C SER A 261 -4.63 30.97 -14.56
N ASP A 262 -5.29 29.82 -14.24
CA ASP A 262 -4.61 28.58 -13.87
C ASP A 262 -3.66 28.11 -14.99
N LEU A 263 -4.14 28.15 -16.25
CA LEU A 263 -3.36 27.73 -17.43
C LEU A 263 -2.16 28.65 -17.72
N ASN A 264 -2.23 29.93 -17.31
CA ASN A 264 -1.18 30.93 -17.54
C ASN A 264 -0.22 31.09 -16.34
N ASN A 265 -0.34 30.27 -15.28
CA ASN A 265 0.54 30.37 -14.13
C ASN A 265 2.02 30.23 -14.51
N SER A 266 2.90 30.87 -13.74
CA SER A 266 4.34 30.92 -13.99
C SER A 266 5.14 29.81 -13.28
N SER A 267 4.48 28.82 -12.72
CA SER A 267 5.18 27.70 -12.08
C SER A 267 6.03 26.92 -13.09
N PRO A 268 7.23 26.49 -12.73
CA PRO A 268 8.06 25.64 -13.60
C PRO A 268 7.42 24.27 -13.88
N TYR A 269 6.39 23.90 -13.14
CA TYR A 269 5.57 22.70 -13.43
C TYR A 269 4.57 22.92 -14.56
N ASN A 270 4.34 24.15 -15.05
CA ASN A 270 3.40 24.41 -16.12
C ASN A 270 3.97 23.97 -17.48
N THR A 271 3.76 22.71 -17.84
CA THR A 271 4.23 22.14 -19.11
C THR A 271 3.48 22.64 -20.35
N ARG A 272 2.45 23.49 -20.18
CA ARG A 272 1.83 24.23 -21.31
C ARG A 272 2.66 25.46 -21.70
N LYS A 273 3.38 26.02 -20.72
CA LYS A 273 4.19 27.24 -20.88
C LYS A 273 5.67 26.93 -21.10
N TYR A 274 6.19 25.95 -20.39
CA TYR A 274 7.61 25.60 -20.42
C TYR A 274 7.83 24.28 -21.14
N VAL A 275 8.86 24.26 -21.99
CA VAL A 275 9.28 23.06 -22.74
C VAL A 275 10.11 22.15 -21.85
N GLY A 276 10.05 20.85 -22.12
CA GLY A 276 10.83 19.84 -21.42
C GLY A 276 10.10 19.20 -20.24
N ILE A 277 10.85 18.43 -19.46
CA ILE A 277 10.37 17.74 -18.29
C ILE A 277 10.28 18.73 -17.12
N PRO A 278 9.17 18.77 -16.35
CA PRO A 278 9.08 19.63 -15.19
C PRO A 278 10.07 19.22 -14.08
N PRO A 279 10.29 20.07 -13.04
CA PRO A 279 11.36 19.85 -12.04
C PRO A 279 11.28 18.54 -11.28
N GLY A 280 10.11 17.92 -11.21
CA GLY A 280 9.92 16.65 -10.51
C GLY A 280 8.53 16.06 -10.72
N PRO A 281 8.26 14.89 -10.13
CA PRO A 281 6.98 14.20 -10.22
C PRO A 281 5.82 15.03 -9.65
N ILE A 282 4.60 14.73 -10.11
CA ILE A 282 3.37 15.39 -9.69
C ILE A 282 2.44 14.47 -8.87
N CYS A 283 2.79 13.21 -8.76
CA CYS A 283 2.12 12.19 -7.93
C CYS A 283 2.98 10.93 -7.87
N SER A 284 2.60 9.97 -7.03
CA SER A 284 3.20 8.65 -6.97
C SER A 284 2.61 7.75 -8.06
N PRO A 285 3.40 7.39 -9.10
CA PRO A 285 2.93 6.55 -10.19
C PRO A 285 2.87 5.07 -9.80
N GLY A 286 1.97 4.32 -10.41
CA GLY A 286 1.91 2.88 -10.33
C GLY A 286 2.97 2.18 -11.20
N LYS A 287 3.02 0.85 -11.08
CA LYS A 287 3.97 0.03 -11.83
C LYS A 287 3.82 0.18 -13.35
N GLY A 288 2.57 0.25 -13.83
CA GLY A 288 2.28 0.37 -15.27
C GLY A 288 2.81 1.67 -15.86
N ALA A 289 2.58 2.80 -15.20
CA ALA A 289 3.07 4.10 -15.63
C ALA A 289 4.60 4.20 -15.58
N LEU A 290 5.23 3.63 -14.54
CA LEU A 290 6.69 3.53 -14.46
C LEU A 290 7.27 2.70 -15.61
N GLN A 291 6.66 1.54 -15.91
CA GLN A 291 7.06 0.69 -17.02
C GLN A 291 6.89 1.41 -18.36
N ALA A 292 5.78 2.12 -18.55
CA ALA A 292 5.52 2.91 -19.75
C ALA A 292 6.54 4.05 -19.94
N ALA A 293 6.99 4.68 -18.87
CA ALA A 293 8.01 5.72 -18.93
C ALA A 293 9.41 5.17 -19.28
N VAL A 294 9.74 3.95 -18.82
CA VAL A 294 11.00 3.27 -19.16
C VAL A 294 10.98 2.73 -20.58
N ALA A 295 9.85 2.16 -21.01
CA ALA A 295 9.68 1.48 -22.30
C ALA A 295 8.42 1.99 -23.01
N PRO A 296 8.45 3.22 -23.56
CA PRO A 296 7.34 3.76 -24.36
C PRO A 296 7.11 2.96 -25.63
N ALA A 297 5.89 3.02 -26.17
CA ALA A 297 5.59 2.41 -27.46
C ALA A 297 6.42 3.08 -28.59
N ASP A 298 6.79 2.29 -29.59
CA ASP A 298 7.50 2.80 -30.79
C ASP A 298 6.51 3.43 -31.76
N THR A 299 6.17 4.70 -31.54
CA THR A 299 5.26 5.48 -32.39
C THR A 299 5.83 6.88 -32.65
N LYS A 300 5.27 7.58 -33.66
CA LYS A 300 5.63 8.96 -33.98
C LYS A 300 4.55 9.96 -33.58
N GLU A 301 3.55 9.53 -32.85
CA GLU A 301 2.41 10.35 -32.44
C GLU A 301 2.87 11.49 -31.52
N LEU A 302 2.25 12.65 -31.74
CA LEU A 302 2.53 13.88 -30.98
C LEU A 302 1.31 14.38 -30.21
N TYR A 303 0.11 13.87 -30.52
CA TYR A 303 -1.15 14.34 -29.95
C TYR A 303 -2.04 13.17 -29.56
N PHE A 304 -2.85 13.38 -28.52
CA PHE A 304 -3.97 12.52 -28.18
C PHE A 304 -5.14 13.34 -27.67
N VAL A 305 -6.35 12.83 -27.82
CA VAL A 305 -7.60 13.43 -27.33
C VAL A 305 -8.53 12.32 -26.86
N ALA A 306 -9.19 12.53 -25.73
CA ALA A 306 -10.13 11.53 -25.20
C ALA A 306 -11.25 11.25 -26.20
N LYS A 307 -11.58 9.97 -26.39
CA LYS A 307 -12.71 9.55 -27.21
C LYS A 307 -14.03 10.00 -26.60
N TRP A 308 -15.03 10.14 -27.42
CA TRP A 308 -16.38 10.52 -27.03
C TRP A 308 -17.26 9.33 -26.61
N ASP A 309 -16.81 8.08 -26.85
CA ASP A 309 -17.57 6.85 -26.66
C ASP A 309 -17.71 6.41 -25.19
N GLY A 310 -17.12 7.14 -24.27
CA GLY A 310 -17.15 6.84 -22.82
C GLY A 310 -16.22 5.72 -22.40
N SER A 311 -15.38 5.19 -23.30
CA SER A 311 -14.39 4.14 -23.00
C SER A 311 -13.25 4.63 -22.09
N GLY A 312 -13.06 5.95 -21.98
CA GLY A 312 -11.88 6.54 -21.33
C GLY A 312 -10.61 6.45 -22.18
N ALA A 313 -10.68 5.84 -23.36
CA ALA A 313 -9.56 5.74 -24.30
C ALA A 313 -9.36 7.04 -25.10
N HIS A 314 -8.22 7.10 -25.81
CA HIS A 314 -7.82 8.25 -26.59
C HIS A 314 -7.69 7.92 -28.09
N ASP A 315 -7.89 8.94 -28.92
CA ASP A 315 -7.49 8.95 -30.31
C ASP A 315 -6.15 9.67 -30.45
N PHE A 316 -5.19 9.00 -31.07
CA PHE A 316 -3.83 9.53 -31.27
C PHE A 316 -3.65 10.08 -32.66
N SER A 317 -2.77 11.10 -32.82
CA SER A 317 -2.53 11.80 -34.08
C SER A 317 -1.05 12.16 -34.23
N LEU A 318 -0.60 12.17 -35.49
CA LEU A 318 0.76 12.57 -35.85
C LEU A 318 0.87 14.08 -35.98
N THR A 319 -0.18 14.75 -36.50
CA THR A 319 -0.17 16.18 -36.81
C THR A 319 -1.24 16.94 -36.02
N ASN A 320 -1.00 18.23 -35.83
CA ASN A 320 -1.96 19.13 -35.20
C ASN A 320 -3.28 19.21 -35.95
N ASP A 321 -3.25 19.17 -37.27
CA ASP A 321 -4.46 19.24 -38.11
C ASP A 321 -5.34 18.01 -37.94
N GLU A 322 -4.74 16.83 -37.88
CA GLU A 322 -5.47 15.59 -37.58
C GLU A 322 -6.08 15.65 -36.16
N HIS A 323 -5.31 16.10 -35.16
CA HIS A 323 -5.80 16.29 -33.82
C HIS A 323 -6.97 17.26 -33.73
N ASN A 324 -6.87 18.39 -34.43
CA ASN A 324 -7.94 19.41 -34.46
C ASN A 324 -9.20 18.88 -35.13
N ARG A 325 -9.10 18.11 -36.23
CA ARG A 325 -10.26 17.44 -36.85
C ARG A 325 -10.96 16.52 -35.83
N LYS A 326 -10.21 15.67 -35.11
CA LYS A 326 -10.77 14.78 -34.06
C LYS A 326 -11.45 15.59 -32.94
N LYS A 327 -10.86 16.71 -32.52
CA LYS A 327 -11.47 17.59 -31.49
C LYS A 327 -12.79 18.21 -31.99
N LEU A 328 -12.90 18.55 -33.24
CA LEU A 328 -14.15 19.07 -33.80
C LEU A 328 -15.26 18.03 -33.73
N VAL A 329 -15.00 16.79 -34.13
CA VAL A 329 -15.96 15.69 -34.04
C VAL A 329 -16.43 15.49 -32.60
N ILE A 330 -15.50 15.47 -31.62
CA ILE A 330 -15.82 15.35 -30.21
C ILE A 330 -16.70 16.51 -29.73
N ARG A 331 -16.40 17.74 -30.15
CA ARG A 331 -17.18 18.91 -29.78
C ARG A 331 -18.60 18.82 -30.34
N GLN A 332 -18.78 18.46 -31.59
CA GLN A 332 -20.09 18.26 -32.24
C GLN A 332 -20.90 17.18 -31.49
N TYR A 333 -20.27 16.03 -31.17
CA TYR A 333 -20.91 14.99 -30.37
C TYR A 333 -21.40 15.52 -29.03
N ASN A 334 -20.56 16.25 -28.30
CA ASN A 334 -20.91 16.78 -26.99
C ASN A 334 -22.06 17.79 -27.06
N GLU A 335 -22.13 18.60 -28.14
CA GLU A 335 -23.24 19.53 -28.38
C GLU A 335 -24.54 18.78 -28.67
N LEU A 336 -24.49 17.76 -29.53
CA LEU A 336 -25.65 16.92 -29.88
C LEU A 336 -26.15 16.18 -28.64
N ARG A 337 -25.26 15.62 -27.82
CA ARG A 337 -25.59 14.94 -26.55
C ARG A 337 -26.29 15.85 -25.55
N LYS A 338 -25.88 17.12 -25.47
CA LYS A 338 -26.56 18.13 -24.62
C LYS A 338 -27.99 18.41 -25.13
N LYS A 339 -28.15 18.50 -26.45
CA LYS A 339 -29.46 18.76 -27.11
C LYS A 339 -30.40 17.53 -26.99
N SER A 340 -29.86 16.33 -27.05
CA SER A 340 -30.65 15.06 -27.00
C SER A 340 -31.22 14.73 -25.61
N LYS A 341 -30.96 15.55 -24.57
CA LYS A 341 -31.41 15.34 -23.18
C LYS A 341 -31.12 13.95 -22.69
N GLY A 342 -29.95 13.38 -23.04
CA GLY A 342 -29.48 12.08 -22.57
C GLY A 342 -29.90 10.88 -23.45
N LYS A 343 -30.54 11.09 -24.59
CA LYS A 343 -30.75 10.03 -25.60
C LYS A 343 -29.41 9.70 -26.28
N PRO A 344 -29.18 8.42 -26.65
CA PRO A 344 -27.97 8.04 -27.37
C PRO A 344 -27.81 8.86 -28.68
N VAL A 345 -26.63 9.41 -28.91
CA VAL A 345 -26.27 10.06 -30.18
C VAL A 345 -25.53 9.02 -31.00
N LEU A 346 -26.00 8.75 -32.20
CA LEU A 346 -25.39 7.76 -33.10
C LEU A 346 -24.30 8.42 -33.96
N ALA A 347 -23.31 7.62 -34.40
CA ALA A 347 -22.22 8.11 -35.25
C ALA A 347 -22.69 8.84 -36.49
N LYS A 348 -23.81 8.37 -37.12
CA LYS A 348 -24.45 9.01 -38.29
C LYS A 348 -25.03 10.40 -38.03
N ASP A 349 -25.16 10.82 -36.76
CA ASP A 349 -25.69 12.12 -36.38
C ASP A 349 -24.56 13.18 -36.31
N ILE A 350 -23.30 12.79 -36.60
CA ILE A 350 -22.10 13.62 -36.49
C ILE A 350 -21.51 13.98 -37.86
N GLU A 351 -21.95 13.27 -38.93
CA GLU A 351 -21.63 13.63 -40.31
C GLU A 351 -22.50 14.81 -40.78
#